data_23c7137ef3af4af6781e7ddc1b10f9ed
#
_entry.id   23c7137ef3af4af6781e7ddc1b10f9ed
#
_cell.length_a   1.000
_cell.length_b   1.000
_cell.length_c   1.000
_cell.angle_alpha   90.00
_cell.angle_beta   90.00
_cell.angle_gamma   90.00
#
_symmetry.space_group_name_H-M   'P 1'
#
loop_
_entity.id
_entity.type
_entity.pdbx_description
1 polymer ?
#
loop_
_entity_poly.entity_id
_entity_poly.type
_entity_poly.pdbx_seq_one_letter_code
_entity_poly.pdbx_strand_id
1 'polypeptide(L)'
;MIGRIYRIENATDGRFYIGSTTQTLQKRFRNHKSKAKEECRKKTPLYACFNQCGWEHASIRPVSEHSEITKEDLLKLEKDEITKFIDDPLCLNKIRPLQTLEEKKATDREYGRIYREQNKDQHRERLNQWRLSNPDKWREQTKRYREKKKSIDEKHSS
;
A
#
# COMPACT_ATOMS: atom_id res chain seq x y z
N MET A 1 -22.75 -7.66 13.95
CA MET A 1 -21.55 -8.17 14.66
C MET A 1 -20.96 -7.04 15.51
N ILE A 2 -20.16 -7.38 16.53
CA ILE A 2 -19.46 -6.35 17.30
C ILE A 2 -18.17 -5.99 16.56
N GLY A 3 -18.02 -4.72 16.21
CA GLY A 3 -16.82 -4.16 15.58
C GLY A 3 -16.06 -3.27 16.58
N ARG A 4 -14.74 -3.30 16.53
CA ARG A 4 -13.87 -2.51 17.41
C ARG A 4 -12.82 -1.79 16.59
N ILE A 5 -12.63 -0.50 16.85
CA ILE A 5 -11.45 0.24 16.45
C ILE A 5 -10.47 0.15 17.60
N TYR A 6 -9.23 -0.13 17.31
CA TYR A 6 -8.19 -0.28 18.32
C TYR A 6 -6.91 0.46 17.93
N ARG A 7 -6.11 0.77 18.93
CA ARG A 7 -4.78 1.34 18.78
C ARG A 7 -3.76 0.42 19.43
N ILE A 8 -2.69 0.11 18.72
CA ILE A 8 -1.51 -0.53 19.30
C ILE A 8 -0.46 0.55 19.47
N GLU A 9 0.03 0.72 20.68
CA GLU A 9 1.04 1.72 21.03
C GLU A 9 2.31 1.05 21.53
N ASN A 10 3.45 1.68 21.23
CA ASN A 10 4.73 1.33 21.79
C ASN A 10 5.06 2.31 22.92
N ALA A 11 5.28 1.79 24.13
CA ALA A 11 5.62 2.60 25.30
C ALA A 11 7.02 3.23 25.24
N THR A 12 7.92 2.70 24.37
CA THR A 12 9.31 3.16 24.28
C THR A 12 9.45 4.46 23.48
N ASP A 13 8.71 4.58 22.38
CA ASP A 13 8.87 5.69 21.42
C ASP A 13 7.56 6.40 21.05
N GLY A 14 6.44 5.96 21.63
CA GLY A 14 5.11 6.54 21.41
C GLY A 14 4.51 6.24 20.04
N ARG A 15 5.22 5.50 19.15
CA ARG A 15 4.67 5.14 17.84
C ARG A 15 3.46 4.23 17.97
N PHE A 16 2.51 4.40 17.09
CA PHE A 16 1.24 3.69 17.17
C PHE A 16 0.66 3.29 15.84
N TYR A 17 -0.22 2.32 15.91
CA TYR A 17 -0.99 1.81 14.77
C TYR A 17 -2.47 1.73 15.12
N ILE A 18 -3.34 2.15 14.19
CA ILE A 18 -4.80 2.07 14.30
C ILE A 18 -5.30 0.96 13.37
N GLY A 19 -6.27 0.18 13.84
CA GLY A 19 -6.88 -0.87 13.04
C GLY A 19 -8.28 -1.22 13.52
N SER A 20 -8.97 -2.05 12.76
CA SER A 20 -10.28 -2.58 13.13
C SER A 20 -10.28 -4.10 13.30
N THR A 21 -11.24 -4.59 14.07
CA THR A 21 -11.45 -6.03 14.28
C THR A 21 -12.85 -6.35 14.74
N THR A 22 -13.33 -7.52 14.36
CA THR A 22 -14.55 -8.15 14.92
C THR A 22 -14.23 -9.18 15.99
N GLN A 23 -12.94 -9.40 16.27
CA GLN A 23 -12.45 -10.29 17.30
C GLN A 23 -12.21 -9.53 18.61
N THR A 24 -12.00 -10.28 19.71
CA THR A 24 -11.51 -9.65 20.94
C THR A 24 -10.12 -9.04 20.73
N LEU A 25 -9.83 -7.94 21.43
CA LEU A 25 -8.54 -7.24 21.29
C LEU A 25 -7.36 -8.15 21.63
N GLN A 26 -7.50 -8.99 22.64
CA GLN A 26 -6.46 -9.96 23.02
C GLN A 26 -6.14 -10.96 21.91
N LYS A 27 -7.18 -11.49 21.24
CA LYS A 27 -7.01 -12.39 20.10
C LYS A 27 -6.38 -11.66 18.92
N ARG A 28 -6.83 -10.43 18.64
CA ARG A 28 -6.28 -9.58 17.59
C ARG A 28 -4.80 -9.26 17.82
N PHE A 29 -4.44 -8.91 19.03
CA PHE A 29 -3.05 -8.59 19.41
C PHE A 29 -2.14 -9.80 19.27
N ARG A 30 -2.59 -10.97 19.71
CA ARG A 30 -1.87 -12.25 19.52
C ARG A 30 -1.64 -12.54 18.03
N ASN A 31 -2.66 -12.29 17.20
CA ASN A 31 -2.54 -12.46 15.75
C ASN A 31 -1.50 -11.49 15.15
N HIS A 32 -1.40 -10.25 15.66
CA HIS A 32 -0.34 -9.31 15.24
C HIS A 32 1.05 -9.84 15.61
N LYS A 33 1.25 -10.30 16.84
CA LYS A 33 2.52 -10.90 17.29
C LYS A 33 2.92 -12.13 16.46
N SER A 34 1.95 -12.96 16.08
CA SER A 34 2.21 -14.11 15.20
C SER A 34 2.64 -13.66 13.80
N LYS A 35 1.88 -12.73 13.20
CA LYS A 35 2.16 -12.21 11.85
C LYS A 35 3.47 -11.44 11.74
N ALA A 36 3.93 -10.83 12.83
CA ALA A 36 5.21 -10.14 12.89
C ALA A 36 6.43 -11.06 12.67
N LYS A 37 6.25 -12.37 12.86
CA LYS A 37 7.28 -13.39 12.61
C LYS A 37 7.34 -13.83 11.15
N GLU A 38 6.30 -13.56 10.36
CA GLU A 38 6.22 -13.92 8.95
C GLU A 38 7.21 -13.06 8.12
N GLU A 39 8.10 -13.69 7.36
CA GLU A 39 9.15 -13.00 6.60
C GLU A 39 8.58 -11.94 5.63
N CYS A 40 7.50 -12.28 4.93
CA CYS A 40 6.85 -11.39 3.98
C CYS A 40 6.25 -10.11 4.63
N ARG A 41 6.04 -10.11 5.94
CA ARG A 41 5.43 -9.00 6.70
C ARG A 41 6.41 -8.15 7.49
N LYS A 42 7.64 -8.60 7.69
CA LYS A 42 8.66 -7.90 8.48
C LYS A 42 8.93 -6.47 8.00
N LYS A 43 8.74 -6.19 6.71
CA LYS A 43 8.93 -4.85 6.11
C LYS A 43 7.72 -3.92 6.27
N THR A 44 6.59 -4.42 6.77
CA THR A 44 5.42 -3.56 7.05
C THR A 44 5.75 -2.60 8.20
N PRO A 45 5.44 -1.28 8.10
CA PRO A 45 5.84 -0.29 9.11
C PRO A 45 5.50 -0.70 10.54
N LEU A 46 4.29 -1.23 10.77
CA LEU A 46 3.87 -1.77 12.06
C LEU A 46 4.85 -2.84 12.58
N TYR A 47 5.09 -3.88 11.77
CA TYR A 47 5.89 -5.01 12.22
C TYR A 47 7.38 -4.69 12.27
N ALA A 48 7.90 -3.87 11.36
CA ALA A 48 9.27 -3.39 11.41
C ALA A 48 9.54 -2.63 12.71
N CYS A 49 8.66 -1.68 13.06
CA CYS A 49 8.78 -0.89 14.27
C CYS A 49 8.74 -1.78 15.53
N PHE A 50 7.70 -2.59 15.69
CA PHE A 50 7.52 -3.38 16.91
C PHE A 50 8.49 -4.57 17.03
N ASN A 51 9.04 -5.08 15.93
CA ASN A 51 10.12 -6.06 15.97
C ASN A 51 11.45 -5.43 16.39
N GLN A 52 11.66 -4.15 16.09
CA GLN A 52 12.84 -3.41 16.51
C GLN A 52 12.79 -2.99 18.00
N CYS A 53 11.63 -2.48 18.43
CA CYS A 53 11.44 -1.93 19.78
C CYS A 53 11.04 -2.97 20.84
N GLY A 54 10.67 -4.18 20.41
CA GLY A 54 10.14 -5.23 21.29
C GLY A 54 8.62 -5.20 21.45
N TRP A 55 7.99 -6.37 21.30
CA TRP A 55 6.55 -6.55 21.48
C TRP A 55 6.13 -6.57 22.95
N GLU A 56 7.06 -6.66 23.88
CA GLU A 56 6.87 -6.54 25.34
C GLU A 56 6.47 -5.11 25.74
N HIS A 57 6.93 -4.11 25.00
CA HIS A 57 6.59 -2.71 25.19
C HIS A 57 5.31 -2.28 24.43
N ALA A 58 4.70 -3.20 23.70
CA ALA A 58 3.50 -2.94 22.93
C ALA A 58 2.24 -3.22 23.76
N SER A 59 1.29 -2.30 23.72
CA SER A 59 -0.04 -2.48 24.31
C SER A 59 -1.13 -2.26 23.25
N ILE A 60 -2.26 -2.96 23.39
CA ILE A 60 -3.45 -2.75 22.57
C ILE A 60 -4.57 -2.20 23.45
N ARG A 61 -5.21 -1.12 22.98
CA ARG A 61 -6.34 -0.53 23.68
C ARG A 61 -7.51 -0.27 22.72
N PRO A 62 -8.76 -0.31 23.19
CA PRO A 62 -9.90 0.08 22.39
C PRO A 62 -9.90 1.60 22.17
N VAL A 63 -10.29 2.03 20.99
CA VAL A 63 -10.65 3.42 20.66
C VAL A 63 -12.15 3.55 20.69
N SER A 64 -12.87 2.65 20.03
CA SER A 64 -14.34 2.58 20.04
C SER A 64 -14.84 1.15 19.83
N GLU A 65 -16.04 0.88 20.33
CA GLU A 65 -16.76 -0.38 20.12
C GLU A 65 -18.16 -0.09 19.57
N HIS A 66 -18.56 -0.85 18.56
CA HIS A 66 -19.83 -0.67 17.86
C HIS A 66 -20.56 -2.02 17.79
N SER A 67 -21.79 -2.06 18.29
CA SER A 67 -22.71 -3.18 18.13
C SER A 67 -23.45 -3.11 16.79
N GLU A 68 -23.81 -4.27 16.25
CA GLU A 68 -24.64 -4.41 15.03
C GLU A 68 -24.05 -3.72 13.76
N ILE A 69 -22.73 -3.56 13.73
CA ILE A 69 -22.04 -2.90 12.61
C ILE A 69 -21.76 -3.87 11.45
N THR A 70 -21.85 -3.37 10.21
CA THR A 70 -21.39 -4.09 9.02
C THR A 70 -19.86 -4.03 8.90
N LYS A 71 -19.28 -4.93 8.12
CA LYS A 71 -17.83 -4.90 7.86
C LYS A 71 -17.42 -3.63 7.09
N GLU A 72 -18.27 -3.17 6.20
CA GLU A 72 -18.02 -1.95 5.41
C GLU A 72 -18.01 -0.71 6.28
N ASP A 73 -18.99 -0.58 7.17
CA ASP A 73 -19.07 0.57 8.08
C ASP A 73 -17.93 0.56 9.09
N LEU A 74 -17.53 -0.63 9.58
CA LEU A 74 -16.36 -0.75 10.42
C LEU A 74 -15.07 -0.27 9.72
N LEU A 75 -14.91 -0.57 8.43
CA LEU A 75 -13.78 -0.08 7.63
C LEU A 75 -13.84 1.43 7.38
N LYS A 76 -15.05 2.02 7.25
CA LYS A 76 -15.20 3.48 7.16
C LYS A 76 -14.77 4.15 8.48
N LEU A 77 -15.21 3.63 9.62
CA LEU A 77 -14.79 4.14 10.93
C LEU A 77 -13.27 4.01 11.14
N GLU A 78 -12.66 2.91 10.71
CA GLU A 78 -11.20 2.77 10.72
C GLU A 78 -10.52 3.84 9.87
N LYS A 79 -11.03 4.08 8.64
CA LYS A 79 -10.52 5.14 7.75
C LYS A 79 -10.60 6.51 8.41
N ASP A 80 -11.76 6.85 8.99
CA ASP A 80 -11.99 8.13 9.63
C ASP A 80 -11.04 8.34 10.82
N GLU A 81 -10.83 7.29 11.61
CA GLU A 81 -9.90 7.35 12.73
C GLU A 81 -8.45 7.51 12.27
N ILE A 82 -8.00 6.74 11.27
CA ILE A 82 -6.66 6.87 10.68
C ILE A 82 -6.45 8.27 10.08
N THR A 83 -7.48 8.84 9.45
CA THR A 83 -7.39 10.15 8.80
C THR A 83 -7.06 11.27 9.78
N LYS A 84 -7.49 11.16 11.04
CA LYS A 84 -7.17 12.13 12.10
C LYS A 84 -5.67 12.20 12.42
N PHE A 85 -4.93 11.12 12.14
CA PHE A 85 -3.53 10.95 12.51
C PHE A 85 -2.61 10.66 11.32
N ILE A 86 -3.09 10.82 10.08
CA ILE A 86 -2.30 10.43 8.89
C ILE A 86 -1.01 11.24 8.74
N ASP A 87 -1.01 12.49 9.21
CA ASP A 87 0.12 13.39 9.15
C ASP A 87 0.96 13.37 10.46
N ASP A 88 0.56 12.58 11.45
CA ASP A 88 1.32 12.40 12.69
C ASP A 88 2.54 11.49 12.40
N PRO A 89 3.78 11.97 12.66
CA PRO A 89 4.99 11.19 12.43
C PRO A 89 5.07 9.91 13.27
N LEU A 90 4.34 9.85 14.38
CA LEU A 90 4.27 8.66 15.25
C LEU A 90 3.26 7.62 14.72
N CYS A 91 2.38 8.00 13.79
CA CYS A 91 1.40 7.10 13.20
C CYS A 91 2.05 6.16 12.18
N LEU A 92 1.93 4.85 12.38
CA LEU A 92 2.47 3.82 11.50
C LEU A 92 1.54 3.46 10.33
N ASN A 93 0.32 4.00 10.30
CA ASN A 93 -0.60 3.81 9.20
C ASN A 93 -0.14 4.64 8.00
N LYS A 94 0.38 3.95 6.96
CA LYS A 94 0.85 4.61 5.73
C LYS A 94 -0.22 4.68 4.63
N ILE A 95 -1.26 3.86 4.76
CA ILE A 95 -2.32 3.73 3.76
C ILE A 95 -3.66 3.88 4.48
N ARG A 96 -4.52 4.72 3.93
CA ARG A 96 -5.91 4.84 4.39
C ARG A 96 -6.70 3.62 3.91
N PRO A 97 -7.41 2.89 4.80
CA PRO A 97 -8.36 1.89 4.36
C PRO A 97 -9.50 2.54 3.56
N LEU A 98 -10.11 1.81 2.64
CA LEU A 98 -11.19 2.30 1.79
C LEU A 98 -10.84 3.61 1.04
N GLN A 99 -9.89 3.50 0.12
CA GLN A 99 -9.74 4.52 -0.92
C GLN A 99 -10.90 4.40 -1.91
N THR A 100 -11.45 5.53 -2.34
CA THR A 100 -12.34 5.53 -3.51
C THR A 100 -11.57 4.99 -4.73
N LEU A 101 -12.31 4.50 -5.72
CA LEU A 101 -11.67 4.02 -6.97
C LEU A 101 -10.80 5.12 -7.60
N GLU A 102 -11.20 6.37 -7.49
CA GLU A 102 -10.48 7.53 -8.02
C GLU A 102 -9.24 7.85 -7.22
N GLU A 103 -9.32 7.86 -5.88
CA GLU A 103 -8.17 8.02 -4.99
C GLU A 103 -7.15 6.91 -5.22
N LYS A 104 -7.60 5.65 -5.35
CA LYS A 104 -6.72 4.52 -5.65
C LYS A 104 -6.02 4.71 -7.01
N LYS A 105 -6.76 5.06 -8.06
CA LYS A 105 -6.17 5.32 -9.37
C LYS A 105 -5.16 6.48 -9.34
N ALA A 106 -5.42 7.53 -8.57
CA ALA A 106 -4.50 8.66 -8.41
C ALA A 106 -3.21 8.22 -7.70
N THR A 107 -3.33 7.47 -6.60
CA THR A 107 -2.18 6.92 -5.86
C THR A 107 -1.37 5.95 -6.73
N ASP A 108 -2.03 5.06 -7.47
CA ASP A 108 -1.38 4.10 -8.37
C ASP A 108 -0.62 4.81 -9.52
N ARG A 109 -1.19 5.91 -10.07
CA ARG A 109 -0.51 6.73 -11.09
C ARG A 109 0.75 7.40 -10.53
N GLU A 110 0.65 8.00 -9.36
CA GLU A 110 1.76 8.69 -8.71
C GLU A 110 2.88 7.71 -8.32
N TYR A 111 2.51 6.58 -7.71
CA TYR A 111 3.47 5.51 -7.43
C TYR A 111 4.15 5.00 -8.70
N GLY A 112 3.38 4.78 -9.77
CA GLY A 112 3.91 4.37 -11.07
C GLY A 112 4.83 5.43 -11.69
N ARG A 113 4.58 6.73 -11.47
CA ARG A 113 5.45 7.83 -11.90
C ARG A 113 6.78 7.78 -11.16
N ILE A 114 6.73 7.74 -9.83
CA ILE A 114 7.92 7.68 -8.97
C ILE A 114 8.76 6.44 -9.28
N TYR A 115 8.13 5.29 -9.41
CA TYR A 115 8.81 4.03 -9.73
C TYR A 115 9.55 4.12 -11.08
N ARG A 116 8.89 4.65 -12.12
CA ARG A 116 9.52 4.82 -13.44
C ARG A 116 10.70 5.79 -13.39
N GLU A 117 10.59 6.88 -12.63
CA GLU A 117 11.67 7.86 -12.48
C GLU A 117 12.88 7.23 -11.77
N GLN A 118 12.66 6.54 -10.66
CA GLN A 118 13.71 5.88 -9.88
C GLN A 118 14.38 4.71 -10.63
N ASN A 119 13.65 4.03 -11.52
CA ASN A 119 14.15 2.86 -12.23
C ASN A 119 14.40 3.11 -13.73
N LYS A 120 14.45 4.37 -14.14
CA LYS A 120 14.58 4.77 -15.55
C LYS A 120 15.80 4.16 -16.23
N ASP A 121 16.96 4.24 -15.60
CA ASP A 121 18.20 3.75 -16.17
C ASP A 121 18.21 2.20 -16.24
N GLN A 122 17.75 1.54 -15.19
CA GLN A 122 17.63 0.09 -15.17
C GLN A 122 16.65 -0.41 -16.24
N HIS A 123 15.53 0.28 -16.43
CA HIS A 123 14.57 -0.05 -17.48
C HIS A 123 15.17 0.16 -18.87
N ARG A 124 15.91 1.24 -19.07
CA ARG A 124 16.61 1.56 -20.33
C ARG A 124 17.64 0.49 -20.67
N GLU A 125 18.46 0.08 -19.69
CA GLU A 125 19.47 -0.95 -19.85
C GLU A 125 18.82 -2.30 -20.22
N ARG A 126 17.79 -2.72 -19.50
CA ARG A 126 17.06 -3.95 -19.80
C ARG A 126 16.46 -3.93 -21.23
N LEU A 127 15.96 -2.78 -21.66
CA LEU A 127 15.40 -2.62 -22.99
C LEU A 127 16.51 -2.72 -24.08
N ASN A 128 17.67 -2.14 -23.83
CA ASN A 128 18.82 -2.23 -24.74
C ASN A 128 19.30 -3.67 -24.86
N GLN A 129 19.45 -4.37 -23.75
CA GLN A 129 19.84 -5.79 -23.75
C GLN A 129 18.84 -6.66 -24.52
N TRP A 130 17.52 -6.40 -24.32
CA TRP A 130 16.49 -7.11 -25.04
C TRP A 130 16.55 -6.85 -26.56
N ARG A 131 16.82 -5.60 -26.98
CA ARG A 131 17.00 -5.24 -28.40
C ARG A 131 18.18 -5.97 -29.04
N LEU A 132 19.29 -6.04 -28.34
CA LEU A 132 20.48 -6.73 -28.79
C LEU A 132 20.24 -8.24 -28.93
N SER A 133 19.50 -8.82 -28.00
CA SER A 133 19.16 -10.24 -28.01
C SER A 133 18.03 -10.62 -28.98
N ASN A 134 17.24 -9.65 -29.46
CA ASN A 134 16.08 -9.90 -30.32
C ASN A 134 16.00 -8.90 -31.51
N PRO A 135 17.02 -8.81 -32.36
CA PRO A 135 17.10 -7.76 -33.40
C PRO A 135 15.96 -7.84 -34.43
N ASP A 136 15.53 -9.04 -34.82
CA ASP A 136 14.48 -9.21 -35.81
C ASP A 136 13.09 -8.83 -35.27
N LYS A 137 12.80 -9.24 -34.02
CA LYS A 137 11.55 -8.82 -33.33
C LYS A 137 11.49 -7.32 -33.14
N TRP A 138 12.64 -6.71 -32.83
CA TRP A 138 12.73 -5.26 -32.72
C TRP A 138 12.46 -4.54 -34.02
N ARG A 139 13.04 -5.02 -35.15
CA ARG A 139 12.80 -4.46 -36.50
C ARG A 139 11.33 -4.55 -36.88
N GLU A 140 10.72 -5.71 -36.71
CA GLU A 140 9.30 -5.92 -36.99
C GLU A 140 8.39 -5.00 -36.15
N GLN A 141 8.62 -4.91 -34.85
CA GLN A 141 7.87 -4.03 -33.98
C GLN A 141 7.99 -2.55 -34.35
N THR A 142 9.20 -2.12 -34.73
CA THR A 142 9.46 -0.76 -35.18
C THR A 142 8.77 -0.46 -36.52
N LYS A 143 8.72 -1.42 -37.44
CA LYS A 143 8.00 -1.31 -38.71
C LYS A 143 6.50 -1.13 -38.46
N ARG A 144 5.88 -2.01 -37.67
CA ARG A 144 4.45 -1.92 -37.31
C ARG A 144 4.11 -0.57 -36.65
N TYR A 145 4.98 -0.08 -35.77
CA TYR A 145 4.78 1.23 -35.13
C TYR A 145 4.78 2.38 -36.14
N ARG A 146 5.73 2.39 -37.10
CA ARG A 146 5.82 3.40 -38.16
C ARG A 146 4.60 3.39 -39.08
N GLU A 147 4.15 2.20 -39.48
CA GLU A 147 2.95 2.02 -40.32
C GLU A 147 1.70 2.53 -39.59
N LYS A 148 1.54 2.20 -38.31
CA LYS A 148 0.43 2.70 -37.50
C LYS A 148 0.47 4.22 -37.33
N LYS A 149 1.63 4.80 -37.10
CA LYS A 149 1.76 6.25 -36.99
C LYS A 149 1.38 6.94 -38.29
N LYS A 150 1.85 6.43 -39.44
CA LYS A 150 1.51 6.98 -40.75
C LYS A 150 -0.01 6.96 -41.00
N SER A 151 -0.69 5.88 -40.69
CA SER A 151 -2.15 5.76 -40.86
C SER A 151 -2.94 6.71 -39.94
N ILE A 152 -2.40 7.10 -38.79
CA ILE A 152 -3.02 8.08 -37.88
C ILE A 152 -2.83 9.49 -38.44
N ASP A 153 -1.62 9.83 -38.89
CA ASP A 153 -1.30 11.15 -39.45
C ASP A 153 -2.11 11.42 -40.73
N GLU A 154 -2.33 10.41 -41.60
CA GLU A 154 -3.18 10.50 -42.79
C GLU A 154 -4.65 10.77 -42.43
N LYS A 155 -5.18 10.17 -41.35
CA LYS A 155 -6.57 10.39 -40.88
C LYS A 155 -6.81 11.77 -40.25
N HIS A 156 -5.77 12.45 -39.78
CA HIS A 156 -5.88 13.80 -39.19
C HIS A 156 -5.63 14.90 -40.23
N SER A 157 -5.20 14.56 -41.43
CA SER A 157 -4.95 15.48 -42.54
C SER A 157 -6.07 15.51 -43.58
N SER A 158 -7.13 14.71 -43.38
CA SER A 158 -8.34 14.64 -44.20
C SER A 158 -9.53 15.21 -43.47
#